data_eac608b0d1e98e5e3370901b1d1eb0a8
#
_entry.id   eac608b0d1e98e5e3370901b1d1eb0a8
#
_cell.length_a   1.000
_cell.length_b   1.000
_cell.length_c   1.000
_cell.angle_alpha   90.00
_cell.angle_beta   90.00
_cell.angle_gamma   90.00
#
_symmetry.space_group_name_H-M   'P 1'
#
loop_
_entity.id
_entity.type
_entity.pdbx_description
1 polymer ?
#
loop_
_entity_poly.entity_id
_entity_poly.type
_entity_poly.pdbx_seq_one_letter_code
_entity_poly.pdbx_strand_id
1 'polypeptide(L)'
;MSLPPILNRALNAAYEGANEIIQFSKRIDNLKVVKKGTNDFTTNLDQYVEQKVFENLQRYYPDFGYFGEETGTDGIDDKECSWVLDPIDGTRNFIYQYPHYALSLACLKEDKVVCAVIIDPVRNDVFCAAEDTGALLNNKRIRASSKSSLNNALLSSTGHSNKDQKYIYKPLETYKLLNEFDVTVRRSGCTSLDIVYCAAGKLDGFWGHGLKLWDRLAG
;
A
#
# COMPACT_ATOMS: atom_id res chain seq x y z
N MET A 1 -3.00 25.44 -1.31
CA MET A 1 -3.20 24.93 -2.69
C MET A 1 -4.43 24.05 -2.66
N SER A 2 -5.33 24.18 -3.63
CA SER A 2 -6.42 23.21 -3.80
C SER A 2 -5.85 21.94 -4.41
N LEU A 3 -6.22 20.78 -3.87
CA LEU A 3 -5.83 19.48 -4.44
C LEU A 3 -6.55 19.25 -5.78
N PRO A 4 -5.94 18.53 -6.74
CA PRO A 4 -6.59 18.17 -7.99
C PRO A 4 -7.91 17.41 -7.75
N PRO A 5 -8.93 17.59 -8.60
CA PRO A 5 -10.22 16.92 -8.41
C PRO A 5 -10.13 15.40 -8.29
N ILE A 6 -9.25 14.76 -9.08
CA ILE A 6 -9.06 13.31 -9.04
C ILE A 6 -8.47 12.85 -7.69
N LEU A 7 -7.51 13.60 -7.12
CA LEU A 7 -6.96 13.29 -5.81
C LEU A 7 -7.99 13.48 -4.69
N ASN A 8 -8.84 14.53 -4.78
CA ASN A 8 -9.92 14.72 -3.81
C ASN A 8 -10.91 13.54 -3.83
N ARG A 9 -11.23 13.01 -5.00
CA ARG A 9 -12.10 11.82 -5.12
C ARG A 9 -11.43 10.56 -4.60
N ALA A 10 -10.16 10.37 -4.91
CA ALA A 10 -9.36 9.27 -4.35
C ALA A 10 -9.34 9.31 -2.82
N LEU A 11 -9.10 10.49 -2.23
CA LEU A 11 -9.13 10.69 -0.78
C LEU A 11 -10.49 10.33 -0.18
N ASN A 12 -11.60 10.82 -0.78
CA ASN A 12 -12.93 10.52 -0.27
C ASN A 12 -13.22 9.00 -0.29
N ALA A 13 -12.92 8.32 -1.39
CA ALA A 13 -13.11 6.88 -1.50
C ALA A 13 -12.22 6.10 -0.53
N ALA A 14 -10.95 6.49 -0.41
CA ALA A 14 -10.01 5.87 0.52
C ALA A 14 -10.40 6.08 1.99
N TYR A 15 -10.91 7.26 2.37
CA TYR A 15 -11.46 7.50 3.70
C TYR A 15 -12.68 6.63 4.01
N GLU A 16 -13.58 6.43 3.05
CA GLU A 16 -14.72 5.53 3.22
C GLU A 16 -14.23 4.12 3.51
N GLY A 17 -13.29 3.58 2.71
CA GLY A 17 -12.69 2.26 2.94
C GLY A 17 -11.96 2.15 4.28
N ALA A 18 -11.13 3.14 4.63
CA ALA A 18 -10.40 3.16 5.89
C ALA A 18 -11.33 3.19 7.13
N ASN A 19 -12.46 3.91 7.03
CA ASN A 19 -13.47 3.92 8.09
C ASN A 19 -14.10 2.53 8.28
N GLU A 20 -14.38 1.80 7.19
CA GLU A 20 -14.87 0.42 7.28
C GLU A 20 -13.86 -0.48 7.98
N ILE A 21 -12.56 -0.38 7.64
CA ILE A 21 -11.50 -1.16 8.30
C ILE A 21 -11.51 -0.91 9.81
N ILE A 22 -11.60 0.34 10.25
CA ILE A 22 -11.65 0.70 11.67
C ILE A 22 -12.92 0.20 12.36
N GLN A 23 -14.07 0.24 11.69
CA GLN A 23 -15.31 -0.30 12.28
C GLN A 23 -15.23 -1.82 12.49
N PHE A 24 -14.68 -2.54 11.51
CA PHE A 24 -14.49 -3.99 11.61
C PHE A 24 -13.41 -4.40 12.62
N SER A 25 -12.33 -3.64 12.76
CA SER A 25 -11.28 -3.93 13.74
C SER A 25 -11.80 -4.00 15.19
N LYS A 26 -12.94 -3.34 15.46
CA LYS A 26 -13.63 -3.38 16.75
C LYS A 26 -14.52 -4.61 16.93
N ARG A 27 -14.73 -5.41 15.87
CA ARG A 27 -15.67 -6.56 15.84
C ARG A 27 -15.05 -7.74 15.10
N ILE A 28 -13.81 -8.04 15.40
CA ILE A 28 -12.99 -9.02 14.68
C ILE A 28 -13.55 -10.45 14.76
N ASP A 29 -14.40 -10.74 15.73
CA ASP A 29 -15.07 -12.06 15.90
C ASP A 29 -15.92 -12.47 14.68
N ASN A 30 -16.30 -11.52 13.83
CA ASN A 30 -17.05 -11.76 12.60
C ASN A 30 -16.15 -11.91 11.35
N LEU A 31 -14.84 -11.89 11.53
CA LEU A 31 -13.90 -11.97 10.43
C LEU A 31 -13.82 -13.39 9.88
N LYS A 32 -14.12 -13.55 8.59
CA LYS A 32 -13.91 -14.81 7.88
C LYS A 32 -12.59 -14.74 7.14
N VAL A 33 -11.64 -15.56 7.60
CA VAL A 33 -10.30 -15.62 7.01
C VAL A 33 -10.24 -16.72 5.98
N VAL A 34 -9.77 -16.42 4.78
CA VAL A 34 -9.51 -17.37 3.70
C VAL A 34 -8.01 -17.35 3.40
N LYS A 35 -7.41 -18.53 3.35
CA LYS A 35 -6.00 -18.69 2.96
C LYS A 35 -5.92 -18.89 1.45
N LYS A 36 -5.36 -17.91 0.72
CA LYS A 36 -5.13 -17.99 -0.73
C LYS A 36 -3.88 -18.81 -1.09
N GLY A 37 -2.86 -18.80 -0.21
CA GLY A 37 -1.58 -19.46 -0.47
C GLY A 37 -0.67 -19.55 0.75
N THR A 38 0.61 -19.79 0.53
CA THR A 38 1.61 -19.80 1.62
C THR A 38 1.86 -18.37 2.08
N ASN A 39 1.44 -18.04 3.31
CA ASN A 39 1.50 -16.69 3.89
C ASN A 39 0.65 -15.63 3.15
N ASP A 40 -0.32 -16.07 2.39
CA ASP A 40 -1.24 -15.24 1.64
C ASP A 40 -2.67 -15.48 2.19
N PHE A 41 -3.28 -14.41 2.70
CA PHE A 41 -4.57 -14.44 3.38
C PHE A 41 -5.43 -13.30 2.88
N THR A 42 -6.72 -13.55 2.78
CA THR A 42 -7.75 -12.53 2.59
C THR A 42 -8.87 -12.72 3.59
N THR A 43 -9.65 -11.69 3.77
CA THR A 43 -10.84 -11.75 4.61
C THR A 43 -12.06 -11.25 3.84
N ASN A 44 -13.24 -11.54 4.39
CA ASN A 44 -14.47 -10.96 3.85
C ASN A 44 -14.49 -9.42 3.93
N LEU A 45 -13.65 -8.83 4.78
CA LEU A 45 -13.50 -7.38 4.88
C LEU A 45 -12.73 -6.81 3.69
N ASP A 46 -11.66 -7.48 3.25
CA ASP A 46 -10.87 -7.02 2.08
C ASP A 46 -11.79 -6.85 0.86
N GLN A 47 -12.59 -7.88 0.54
CA GLN A 47 -13.56 -7.82 -0.57
C GLN A 47 -14.61 -6.73 -0.38
N TYR A 48 -15.12 -6.57 0.85
CA TYR A 48 -16.13 -5.55 1.15
C TYR A 48 -15.57 -4.13 1.00
N VAL A 49 -14.36 -3.88 1.51
CA VAL A 49 -13.69 -2.57 1.39
C VAL A 49 -13.38 -2.26 -0.06
N GLU A 50 -12.87 -3.24 -0.81
CA GLU A 50 -12.58 -3.08 -2.23
C GLU A 50 -13.84 -2.68 -3.01
N GLN A 51 -14.93 -3.41 -2.81
CA GLN A 51 -16.22 -3.09 -3.45
C GLN A 51 -16.68 -1.67 -3.11
N LYS A 52 -16.62 -1.27 -1.84
CA LYS A 52 -17.05 0.08 -1.39
C LYS A 52 -16.25 1.19 -2.03
N VAL A 53 -14.93 1.05 -2.07
CA VAL A 53 -14.04 2.04 -2.69
C VAL A 53 -14.32 2.16 -4.18
N PHE A 54 -14.46 1.03 -4.89
CA PHE A 54 -14.74 1.04 -6.31
C PHE A 54 -16.14 1.58 -6.64
N GLU A 55 -17.18 1.21 -5.89
CA GLU A 55 -18.52 1.79 -6.05
C GLU A 55 -18.53 3.32 -5.88
N ASN A 56 -17.74 3.85 -4.92
CA ASN A 56 -17.60 5.29 -4.75
C ASN A 56 -16.94 5.94 -5.97
N LEU A 57 -15.82 5.38 -6.44
CA LEU A 57 -15.08 5.91 -7.58
C LEU A 57 -15.86 5.80 -8.89
N GLN A 58 -16.57 4.69 -9.11
CA GLN A 58 -17.34 4.42 -10.34
C GLN A 58 -18.44 5.44 -10.59
N ARG A 59 -19.01 6.04 -9.55
CA ARG A 59 -20.01 7.13 -9.68
C ARG A 59 -19.45 8.36 -10.39
N TYR A 60 -18.14 8.60 -10.31
CA TYR A 60 -17.48 9.76 -10.88
C TYR A 60 -16.61 9.43 -12.08
N TYR A 61 -16.15 8.18 -12.19
CA TYR A 61 -15.25 7.69 -13.23
C TYR A 61 -15.73 6.36 -13.80
N PRO A 62 -16.96 6.32 -14.40
CA PRO A 62 -17.55 5.05 -14.89
C PRO A 62 -16.76 4.41 -16.04
N ASP A 63 -15.95 5.22 -16.75
CA ASP A 63 -15.16 4.77 -17.89
C ASP A 63 -13.74 4.29 -17.52
N PHE A 64 -13.34 4.39 -16.24
CA PHE A 64 -12.05 3.91 -15.78
C PHE A 64 -12.04 2.39 -15.61
N GLY A 65 -10.85 1.78 -15.72
CA GLY A 65 -10.60 0.41 -15.30
C GLY A 65 -10.47 0.31 -13.78
N TYR A 66 -10.69 -0.89 -13.26
CA TYR A 66 -10.61 -1.17 -11.81
C TYR A 66 -9.79 -2.44 -11.60
N PHE A 67 -8.74 -2.34 -10.80
CA PHE A 67 -7.84 -3.43 -10.47
C PHE A 67 -7.66 -3.54 -8.97
N GLY A 68 -8.26 -4.56 -8.38
CA GLY A 68 -8.15 -4.84 -6.96
C GLY A 68 -7.36 -6.12 -6.68
N GLU A 69 -6.81 -6.21 -5.50
CA GLU A 69 -6.16 -7.44 -5.02
C GLU A 69 -7.13 -8.62 -4.97
N GLU A 70 -8.40 -8.35 -4.66
CA GLU A 70 -9.42 -9.36 -4.41
C GLU A 70 -10.19 -9.76 -5.66
N THR A 71 -10.58 -8.80 -6.48
CA THR A 71 -11.37 -9.03 -7.69
C THR A 71 -10.53 -9.20 -8.93
N GLY A 72 -9.24 -8.83 -8.89
CA GLY A 72 -8.37 -8.87 -10.06
C GLY A 72 -8.65 -7.72 -11.03
N THR A 73 -8.38 -7.96 -12.32
CA THR A 73 -8.54 -6.96 -13.38
C THR A 73 -9.96 -6.95 -13.92
N ASP A 74 -10.60 -5.79 -13.90
CA ASP A 74 -11.79 -5.51 -14.70
C ASP A 74 -11.45 -4.40 -15.70
N GLY A 75 -11.12 -4.81 -16.96
CA GLY A 75 -10.95 -3.92 -18.10
C GLY A 75 -9.76 -2.94 -18.05
N ILE A 76 -8.64 -3.27 -17.37
CA ILE A 76 -7.46 -2.38 -17.34
C ILE A 76 -6.84 -2.21 -18.73
N ASP A 77 -6.72 -3.28 -19.50
CA ASP A 77 -5.94 -3.28 -20.74
C ASP A 77 -6.57 -2.41 -21.86
N ASP A 78 -7.86 -2.11 -21.74
CA ASP A 78 -8.62 -1.33 -22.72
C ASP A 78 -8.94 0.12 -22.26
N LYS A 79 -8.47 0.54 -21.07
CA LYS A 79 -8.82 1.84 -20.48
C LYS A 79 -7.64 2.78 -20.39
N GLU A 80 -7.84 4.04 -20.76
CA GLU A 80 -6.83 5.10 -20.66
C GLU A 80 -6.42 5.34 -19.19
N CYS A 81 -7.40 5.24 -18.28
CA CYS A 81 -7.17 5.42 -16.84
C CYS A 81 -7.70 4.22 -16.05
N SER A 82 -6.99 3.84 -14.99
CA SER A 82 -7.38 2.74 -14.12
C SER A 82 -7.07 3.00 -12.66
N TRP A 83 -7.96 2.59 -11.78
CA TRP A 83 -7.76 2.56 -10.35
C TRP A 83 -7.14 1.23 -9.93
N VAL A 84 -6.12 1.30 -9.08
CA VAL A 84 -5.45 0.13 -8.51
C VAL A 84 -5.56 0.21 -7.00
N LEU A 85 -6.09 -0.83 -6.38
CA LEU A 85 -6.40 -0.85 -4.95
C LEU A 85 -5.89 -2.11 -4.27
N ASP A 86 -5.20 -1.92 -3.16
CA ASP A 86 -5.06 -2.91 -2.09
C ASP A 86 -5.95 -2.44 -0.93
N PRO A 87 -7.04 -3.16 -0.64
CA PRO A 87 -7.98 -2.75 0.40
C PRO A 87 -7.37 -2.81 1.80
N ILE A 88 -6.53 -3.81 2.09
CA ILE A 88 -5.86 -3.97 3.38
C ILE A 88 -4.46 -4.54 3.19
N ASP A 89 -3.49 -3.71 2.77
CA ASP A 89 -2.09 -4.11 2.82
C ASP A 89 -1.68 -4.41 4.27
N GLY A 90 -1.17 -5.61 4.46
CA GLY A 90 -0.92 -6.13 5.80
C GLY A 90 -2.13 -6.89 6.39
N THR A 91 -2.92 -7.59 5.57
CA THR A 91 -4.07 -8.43 6.00
C THR A 91 -3.71 -9.36 7.16
N ARG A 92 -2.50 -9.92 7.14
CA ARG A 92 -2.03 -10.76 8.24
C ARG A 92 -1.88 -9.98 9.55
N ASN A 93 -1.35 -8.76 9.51
CA ASN A 93 -1.27 -7.89 10.67
C ASN A 93 -2.68 -7.58 11.20
N PHE A 94 -3.62 -7.28 10.30
CA PHE A 94 -5.01 -7.03 10.65
C PHE A 94 -5.64 -8.24 11.35
N ILE A 95 -5.49 -9.46 10.83
CA ILE A 95 -6.02 -10.70 11.41
C ILE A 95 -5.48 -10.91 12.83
N TYR A 96 -4.20 -10.63 13.07
CA TYR A 96 -3.56 -10.76 14.39
C TYR A 96 -3.72 -9.52 15.27
N GLN A 97 -4.51 -8.52 14.85
CA GLN A 97 -4.70 -7.26 15.56
C GLN A 97 -3.37 -6.51 15.83
N TYR A 98 -2.35 -6.78 15.00
CA TYR A 98 -1.12 -6.02 15.03
C TYR A 98 -1.35 -4.68 14.30
N PRO A 99 -1.24 -3.52 15.00
CA PRO A 99 -1.75 -2.24 14.51
C PRO A 99 -0.82 -1.61 13.45
N HIS A 100 -0.63 -2.31 12.33
CA HIS A 100 0.24 -1.88 11.23
C HIS A 100 -0.26 -2.45 9.90
N TYR A 101 -1.20 -1.78 9.29
CA TYR A 101 -1.84 -2.11 8.01
C TYR A 101 -2.37 -0.83 7.37
N ALA A 102 -2.63 -0.84 6.07
CA ALA A 102 -3.08 0.33 5.35
C ALA A 102 -4.02 -0.01 4.19
N LEU A 103 -4.80 0.98 3.76
CA LEU A 103 -5.45 0.99 2.47
C LEU A 103 -4.55 1.72 1.48
N SER A 104 -4.33 1.14 0.30
CA SER A 104 -3.43 1.65 -0.74
C SER A 104 -4.20 1.81 -2.06
N LEU A 105 -4.37 3.04 -2.53
CA LEU A 105 -5.12 3.39 -3.74
C LEU A 105 -4.28 4.26 -4.68
N ALA A 106 -4.15 3.85 -5.94
CA ALA A 106 -3.50 4.62 -6.99
C ALA A 106 -4.39 4.77 -8.21
N CYS A 107 -4.21 5.85 -8.95
CA CYS A 107 -4.77 6.02 -10.29
C CYS A 107 -3.63 6.02 -11.32
N LEU A 108 -3.74 5.12 -12.28
CA LEU A 108 -2.88 5.07 -13.47
C LEU A 108 -3.56 5.77 -14.63
N LYS A 109 -2.79 6.53 -15.39
CA LYS A 109 -3.15 6.97 -16.73
C LYS A 109 -2.06 6.46 -17.66
N GLU A 110 -2.43 5.61 -18.61
CA GLU A 110 -1.46 4.82 -19.36
C GLU A 110 -0.53 4.08 -18.35
N ASP A 111 0.76 4.20 -18.38
CA ASP A 111 1.66 3.55 -17.42
C ASP A 111 2.18 4.48 -16.30
N LYS A 112 1.52 5.65 -16.10
CA LYS A 112 1.96 6.64 -15.10
C LYS A 112 0.96 6.78 -13.96
N VAL A 113 1.47 6.82 -12.72
CA VAL A 113 0.66 7.15 -11.56
C VAL A 113 0.36 8.65 -11.57
N VAL A 114 -0.92 9.03 -11.71
CA VAL A 114 -1.36 10.43 -11.71
C VAL A 114 -1.83 10.91 -10.35
N CYS A 115 -2.30 10.01 -9.50
CA CYS A 115 -2.52 10.29 -8.07
C CYS A 115 -2.45 9.00 -7.25
N ALA A 116 -2.13 9.18 -5.96
CA ALA A 116 -2.02 8.09 -5.01
C ALA A 116 -2.47 8.52 -3.62
N VAL A 117 -3.05 7.59 -2.86
CA VAL A 117 -3.48 7.74 -1.48
C VAL A 117 -3.13 6.47 -0.71
N ILE A 118 -2.45 6.61 0.42
CA ILE A 118 -2.26 5.53 1.38
C ILE A 118 -2.76 6.03 2.74
N ILE A 119 -3.63 5.26 3.37
CA ILE A 119 -4.16 5.58 4.69
C ILE A 119 -3.75 4.51 5.68
N ASP A 120 -3.02 4.90 6.73
CA ASP A 120 -2.88 4.13 7.96
C ASP A 120 -4.09 4.44 8.86
N PRO A 121 -5.08 3.55 8.94
CA PRO A 121 -6.29 3.85 9.68
C PRO A 121 -6.08 3.81 11.19
N VAL A 122 -5.02 3.16 11.66
CA VAL A 122 -4.71 3.05 13.10
C VAL A 122 -4.14 4.36 13.64
N ARG A 123 -3.22 4.99 12.88
CA ARG A 123 -2.57 6.25 13.26
C ARG A 123 -3.30 7.47 12.73
N ASN A 124 -4.31 7.25 11.88
CA ASN A 124 -4.97 8.31 11.13
C ASN A 124 -3.96 9.13 10.29
N ASP A 125 -2.94 8.46 9.77
CA ASP A 125 -1.96 9.05 8.88
C ASP A 125 -2.42 8.88 7.42
N VAL A 126 -2.55 10.01 6.72
CA VAL A 126 -2.99 10.05 5.32
C VAL A 126 -1.86 10.58 4.46
N PHE A 127 -1.27 9.67 3.69
CA PHE A 127 -0.29 10.00 2.66
C PHE A 127 -1.01 10.19 1.34
N CYS A 128 -0.72 11.26 0.63
CA CYS A 128 -1.25 11.45 -0.71
C CYS A 128 -0.30 12.23 -1.60
N ALA A 129 -0.37 11.95 -2.89
CA ALA A 129 0.37 12.66 -3.92
C ALA A 129 -0.46 12.72 -5.21
N ALA A 130 -0.21 13.73 -6.01
CA ALA A 130 -0.64 13.78 -7.40
C ALA A 130 0.43 14.50 -8.23
N GLU A 131 0.34 14.32 -9.55
CA GLU A 131 1.21 15.01 -10.50
C GLU A 131 1.21 16.54 -10.19
N ASP A 132 2.39 17.14 -10.17
CA ASP A 132 2.63 18.56 -9.85
C ASP A 132 2.29 19.03 -8.42
N THR A 133 1.74 18.20 -7.54
CA THR A 133 1.41 18.61 -6.16
C THR A 133 2.49 18.27 -5.14
N GLY A 134 3.33 17.27 -5.47
CA GLY A 134 4.26 16.65 -4.51
C GLY A 134 3.55 15.77 -3.49
N ALA A 135 4.31 15.13 -2.61
CA ALA A 135 3.81 14.21 -1.61
C ALA A 135 3.50 14.91 -0.27
N LEU A 136 2.39 14.52 0.34
CA LEU A 136 1.87 15.07 1.59
C LEU A 136 1.60 13.96 2.60
N LEU A 137 1.84 14.25 3.88
CA LEU A 137 1.33 13.50 5.03
C LEU A 137 0.46 14.44 5.86
N ASN A 138 -0.81 14.12 6.05
CA ASN A 138 -1.77 14.93 6.80
C ASN A 138 -1.71 16.41 6.38
N ASN A 139 -1.77 16.66 5.07
CA ASN A 139 -1.71 17.98 4.42
C ASN A 139 -0.35 18.72 4.59
N LYS A 140 0.68 18.09 5.10
CA LYS A 140 2.03 18.68 5.22
C LYS A 140 2.96 18.03 4.21
N ARG A 141 3.76 18.83 3.50
CA ARG A 141 4.77 18.31 2.55
C ARG A 141 5.76 17.41 3.27
N ILE A 142 6.04 16.26 2.67
CA ILE A 142 7.06 15.31 3.13
C ILE A 142 8.26 15.31 2.19
N ARG A 143 9.37 14.79 2.71
CA ARG A 143 10.60 14.58 1.97
C ARG A 143 11.27 13.31 2.46
N ALA A 144 11.92 12.60 1.55
CA ALA A 144 12.74 11.45 1.87
C ALA A 144 13.95 11.85 2.73
N SER A 145 14.54 10.88 3.39
CA SER A 145 15.78 11.04 4.15
C SER A 145 16.90 11.60 3.27
N SER A 146 17.73 12.45 3.83
CA SER A 146 18.93 12.96 3.17
C SER A 146 20.16 12.07 3.35
N LYS A 147 20.02 10.91 3.97
CA LYS A 147 21.10 9.96 4.19
C LYS A 147 21.65 9.44 2.86
N SER A 148 22.97 9.51 2.69
CA SER A 148 23.68 9.13 1.46
C SER A 148 24.52 7.85 1.60
N SER A 149 24.50 7.22 2.78
CA SER A 149 25.24 5.99 3.04
C SER A 149 24.39 5.00 3.86
N LEU A 150 24.78 3.73 3.82
CA LEU A 150 24.13 2.69 4.60
C LEU A 150 24.52 2.70 6.10
N ASN A 151 25.60 3.37 6.49
CA ASN A 151 26.05 3.39 7.88
C ASN A 151 24.95 3.92 8.81
N ASN A 152 24.58 3.10 9.80
CA ASN A 152 23.51 3.39 10.75
C ASN A 152 22.17 3.74 10.07
N ALA A 153 21.87 3.16 8.91
CA ALA A 153 20.61 3.37 8.22
C ALA A 153 19.49 2.57 8.89
N LEU A 154 18.29 3.14 8.87
CA LEU A 154 17.06 2.45 9.24
C LEU A 154 16.32 2.05 7.96
N LEU A 155 16.32 0.77 7.65
CA LEU A 155 15.71 0.22 6.45
C LEU A 155 14.49 -0.63 6.77
N SER A 156 13.62 -0.83 5.79
CA SER A 156 12.60 -1.86 5.84
C SER A 156 12.71 -2.83 4.67
N SER A 157 12.18 -4.03 4.85
CA SER A 157 12.14 -5.03 3.79
C SER A 157 10.87 -5.87 3.84
N THR A 158 10.43 -6.26 2.64
CA THR A 158 9.40 -7.27 2.46
C THR A 158 9.83 -8.27 1.39
N GLY A 159 9.19 -9.42 1.37
CA GLY A 159 9.43 -10.40 0.32
C GLY A 159 8.70 -11.70 0.61
N HIS A 160 8.07 -12.21 -0.42
CA HIS A 160 7.50 -13.53 -0.41
C HIS A 160 8.52 -14.51 -1.01
N SER A 161 8.80 -15.58 -0.29
CA SER A 161 9.55 -16.72 -0.85
C SER A 161 8.61 -17.48 -1.78
N ASN A 162 8.56 -17.09 -3.02
CA ASN A 162 7.86 -17.87 -4.03
C ASN A 162 8.83 -18.95 -4.54
N LYS A 163 8.51 -20.21 -4.34
CA LYS A 163 9.34 -21.35 -4.77
C LYS A 163 9.53 -21.40 -6.28
N ASP A 164 8.68 -20.71 -7.03
CA ASP A 164 8.64 -20.69 -8.49
C ASP A 164 9.41 -19.52 -9.11
N GLN A 165 10.06 -18.67 -8.31
CA GLN A 165 10.80 -17.53 -8.84
C GLN A 165 12.19 -17.95 -9.35
N LYS A 166 12.51 -17.50 -10.56
CA LYS A 166 13.80 -17.68 -11.25
C LYS A 166 15.00 -17.14 -10.45
N TYR A 167 14.76 -16.31 -9.44
CA TYR A 167 15.75 -15.73 -8.54
C TYR A 167 15.44 -16.14 -7.10
N ILE A 168 16.34 -16.90 -6.51
CA ILE A 168 16.26 -17.26 -5.09
C ILE A 168 16.59 -15.99 -4.29
N TYR A 169 15.58 -15.41 -3.65
CA TYR A 169 15.80 -14.36 -2.66
C TYR A 169 16.55 -14.96 -1.48
N LYS A 170 17.73 -14.42 -1.19
CA LYS A 170 18.60 -14.85 -0.10
C LYS A 170 18.61 -13.82 1.03
N PRO A 171 17.53 -13.75 1.82
CA PRO A 171 17.39 -12.73 2.85
C PRO A 171 18.53 -12.77 3.87
N LEU A 172 18.99 -13.96 4.26
CA LEU A 172 20.05 -14.11 5.24
C LEU A 172 21.39 -13.54 4.77
N GLU A 173 21.72 -13.71 3.50
CA GLU A 173 22.95 -13.13 2.93
C GLU A 173 22.86 -11.60 2.87
N THR A 174 21.70 -11.07 2.47
CA THR A 174 21.45 -9.62 2.47
C THR A 174 21.56 -9.03 3.88
N TYR A 175 20.92 -9.64 4.87
CA TYR A 175 21.02 -9.20 6.27
C TYR A 175 22.46 -9.26 6.80
N LYS A 176 23.23 -10.29 6.44
CA LYS A 176 24.63 -10.41 6.84
C LYS A 176 25.47 -9.26 6.28
N LEU A 177 25.32 -8.93 5.00
CA LEU A 177 26.01 -7.80 4.38
C LEU A 177 25.62 -6.45 5.00
N LEU A 178 24.33 -6.24 5.24
CA LEU A 178 23.83 -5.00 5.85
C LEU A 178 24.36 -4.80 7.28
N ASN A 179 24.59 -5.90 8.02
CA ASN A 179 25.12 -5.83 9.37
C ASN A 179 26.57 -5.27 9.42
N GLU A 180 27.32 -5.33 8.32
CA GLU A 180 28.66 -4.73 8.22
C GLU A 180 28.61 -3.18 8.26
N PHE A 181 27.42 -2.59 8.04
CA PHE A 181 27.17 -1.15 8.02
C PHE A 181 26.36 -0.67 9.22
N ASP A 182 26.18 -1.48 10.27
CA ASP A 182 25.32 -1.19 11.42
C ASP A 182 23.89 -0.81 11.03
N VAL A 183 23.37 -1.42 9.95
CA VAL A 183 22.01 -1.16 9.47
C VAL A 183 20.99 -1.81 10.38
N THR A 184 19.98 -1.05 10.74
CA THR A 184 18.79 -1.60 11.41
C THR A 184 17.70 -1.89 10.38
N VAL A 185 17.22 -3.14 10.34
CA VAL A 185 16.17 -3.55 9.41
C VAL A 185 14.86 -3.79 10.14
N ARG A 186 13.77 -3.29 9.55
CA ARG A 186 12.39 -3.60 9.93
C ARG A 186 11.80 -4.57 8.91
N ARG A 187 10.89 -5.42 9.38
CA ARG A 187 10.04 -6.26 8.54
C ARG A 187 8.63 -6.14 9.07
N SER A 188 7.95 -5.10 8.63
CA SER A 188 6.70 -4.63 9.22
C SER A 188 5.48 -5.48 8.84
N GLY A 189 5.51 -6.04 7.62
CA GLY A 189 4.40 -6.80 7.06
C GLY A 189 3.31 -5.94 6.41
N CYS A 190 3.60 -4.65 6.12
CA CYS A 190 2.77 -3.74 5.36
C CYS A 190 3.67 -2.94 4.41
N THR A 191 3.65 -3.30 3.15
CA THR A 191 4.58 -2.80 2.12
C THR A 191 4.33 -1.34 1.79
N SER A 192 3.08 -0.96 1.62
CA SER A 192 2.68 0.40 1.29
C SER A 192 3.12 1.40 2.36
N LEU A 193 2.98 1.05 3.65
CA LEU A 193 3.48 1.88 4.75
C LEU A 193 5.00 1.97 4.77
N ASP A 194 5.70 0.88 4.50
CA ASP A 194 7.16 0.89 4.43
C ASP A 194 7.66 1.86 3.34
N ILE A 195 7.02 1.85 2.16
CA ILE A 195 7.38 2.73 1.05
C ILE A 195 7.10 4.20 1.39
N VAL A 196 5.90 4.53 1.89
CA VAL A 196 5.59 5.93 2.22
C VAL A 196 6.35 6.44 3.43
N TYR A 197 6.82 5.57 4.31
CA TYR A 197 7.74 5.97 5.38
C TYR A 197 9.12 6.34 4.83
N CYS A 198 9.58 5.71 3.74
CA CYS A 198 10.76 6.19 3.02
C CYS A 198 10.51 7.56 2.38
N ALA A 199 9.37 7.74 1.72
CA ALA A 199 8.99 9.03 1.14
C ALA A 199 8.89 10.16 2.17
N ALA A 200 8.52 9.82 3.43
CA ALA A 200 8.41 10.75 4.56
C ALA A 200 9.71 10.92 5.37
N GLY A 201 10.80 10.24 4.99
CA GLY A 201 12.06 10.27 5.73
C GLY A 201 12.03 9.59 7.10
N LYS A 202 11.00 8.78 7.38
CA LYS A 202 10.89 7.96 8.59
C LYS A 202 11.75 6.69 8.49
N LEU A 203 12.04 6.24 7.26
CA LEU A 203 12.98 5.19 6.90
C LEU A 203 13.97 5.74 5.88
N ASP A 204 15.19 5.23 5.89
CA ASP A 204 16.23 5.62 4.94
C ASP A 204 16.15 4.85 3.62
N GLY A 205 15.45 3.72 3.60
CA GLY A 205 15.27 2.92 2.40
C GLY A 205 14.38 1.69 2.62
N PHE A 206 13.95 1.13 1.51
CA PHE A 206 13.13 -0.06 1.45
C PHE A 206 13.58 -0.95 0.29
N TRP A 207 13.50 -2.26 0.48
CA TRP A 207 13.60 -3.20 -0.62
C TRP A 207 12.59 -4.34 -0.47
N GLY A 208 12.10 -4.83 -1.59
CA GLY A 208 11.12 -5.92 -1.62
C GLY A 208 11.29 -6.84 -2.82
N HIS A 209 10.84 -8.07 -2.67
CA HIS A 209 10.82 -9.07 -3.73
C HIS A 209 9.43 -9.68 -3.88
N GLY A 210 9.02 -9.91 -5.13
CA GLY A 210 7.73 -10.55 -5.43
C GLY A 210 6.52 -9.67 -5.16
N LEU A 211 6.71 -8.34 -5.15
CA LEU A 211 5.64 -7.36 -4.95
C LEU A 211 4.67 -7.37 -6.14
N LYS A 212 3.40 -7.33 -5.81
CA LYS A 212 2.33 -7.13 -6.78
C LYS A 212 2.19 -5.65 -7.14
N LEU A 213 1.37 -5.37 -8.14
CA LEU A 213 1.16 -4.02 -8.63
C LEU A 213 0.54 -3.13 -7.53
N TRP A 214 -0.49 -3.63 -6.87
CA TRP A 214 -1.21 -2.93 -5.79
C TRP A 214 -0.37 -2.66 -4.55
N ASP A 215 0.65 -3.51 -4.25
CA ASP A 215 1.55 -3.32 -3.11
C ASP A 215 2.43 -2.06 -3.23
N ARG A 216 2.71 -1.60 -4.46
CA ARG A 216 3.80 -0.64 -4.72
C ARG A 216 3.41 0.62 -5.48
N LEU A 217 2.27 0.66 -6.17
CA LEU A 217 1.94 1.78 -7.06
C LEU A 217 1.64 3.08 -6.32
N ALA A 218 1.00 3.01 -5.17
CA ALA A 218 0.64 4.21 -4.42
C ALA A 218 1.81 4.77 -3.59
N GLY A 219 2.83 3.97 -3.32
CA GLY A 219 4.04 4.37 -2.58
C GLY A 219 5.15 4.86 -3.49
#